data_a7ed69209c5820db40a0eb211b742014
#
_entry.id   a7ed69209c5820db40a0eb211b742014
#
_cell.length_a   1.000
_cell.length_b   1.000
_cell.length_c   1.000
_cell.angle_alpha   90.00
_cell.angle_beta   90.00
_cell.angle_gamma   90.00
#
_symmetry.space_group_name_H-M   'P 1'
#
loop_
_entity.id
_entity.type
_entity.pdbx_description
1 polymer ?
#
loop_
_entity_poly.entity_id
_entity_poly.type
_entity_poly.pdbx_seq_one_letter_code
_entity_poly.pdbx_strand_id
1 'polypeptide(L)'
;MAVGELIFGRNFAAAAETAPAGALLTAEQVRSLTPEQAEKHQPVRLKCVVTFYDETLFSRFVQDDTAGIYLQEMPDMPALMPGQVVEVEGVTGPGEYAPVVIPSSVKVVGEGKIPAAKPVSLEQLVSGHEDSQMVEFSGIVRAV
;
A
#
# COMPACT_ATOMS: atom_id res chain seq x y z
N MET A 1 15.32 13.16 56.72
CA MET A 1 14.73 13.93 55.64
C MET A 1 14.76 13.06 54.36
N ALA A 2 13.63 12.50 53.99
CA ALA A 2 13.50 11.69 52.79
C ALA A 2 12.94 12.59 51.68
N VAL A 3 13.72 12.77 50.61
CA VAL A 3 13.28 13.46 49.42
C VAL A 3 12.65 12.40 48.49
N GLY A 4 11.33 12.44 48.38
CA GLY A 4 10.61 11.56 47.45
C GLY A 4 10.74 12.04 46.01
N GLU A 5 11.37 11.24 45.20
CA GLU A 5 11.33 11.41 43.74
C GLU A 5 9.97 10.94 43.21
N LEU A 6 9.19 11.91 42.69
CA LEU A 6 7.97 11.64 41.96
C LEU A 6 8.35 11.30 40.52
N ILE A 7 8.37 10.00 40.21
CA ILE A 7 8.50 9.54 38.83
C ILE A 7 7.14 9.66 38.16
N PHE A 8 6.95 10.73 37.38
CA PHE A 8 5.84 10.82 36.43
C PHE A 8 6.11 9.88 35.26
N GLY A 9 5.61 8.66 35.35
CA GLY A 9 5.48 7.75 34.22
C GLY A 9 4.46 8.33 33.25
N ARG A 10 4.92 8.99 32.19
CA ARG A 10 4.08 9.30 31.06
C ARG A 10 3.78 8.00 30.30
N ASN A 11 2.65 7.38 30.62
CA ASN A 11 2.01 6.40 29.76
C ASN A 11 1.58 7.12 28.48
N PHE A 12 2.42 7.08 27.44
CA PHE A 12 1.97 7.26 26.07
C PHE A 12 1.28 5.96 25.67
N ALA A 13 0.02 5.79 26.06
CA ALA A 13 -0.89 4.91 25.37
C ALA A 13 -1.03 5.52 23.95
N ALA A 14 -0.27 4.97 23.00
CA ALA A 14 -0.58 5.17 21.59
C ALA A 14 -2.02 4.69 21.42
N ALA A 15 -2.93 5.63 21.18
CA ALA A 15 -4.28 5.31 20.79
C ALA A 15 -4.16 4.46 19.54
N ALA A 16 -4.40 3.17 19.64
CA ALA A 16 -4.59 2.30 18.51
C ALA A 16 -5.87 2.82 17.84
N GLU A 17 -5.69 3.63 16.82
CA GLU A 17 -6.77 4.16 16.00
C GLU A 17 -7.49 2.96 15.39
N THR A 18 -8.65 2.63 15.95
CA THR A 18 -9.41 1.44 15.58
C THR A 18 -9.88 1.62 14.14
N ALA A 19 -9.54 0.67 13.27
CA ALA A 19 -10.01 0.68 11.89
C ALA A 19 -11.54 0.78 11.85
N PRO A 20 -12.12 1.52 10.88
CA PRO A 20 -13.57 1.57 10.71
C PRO A 20 -14.14 0.17 10.62
N ALA A 21 -15.33 -0.04 11.21
CA ALA A 21 -16.02 -1.32 11.12
C ALA A 21 -16.23 -1.73 9.65
N GLY A 22 -15.76 -2.93 9.28
CA GLY A 22 -15.85 -3.43 7.90
C GLY A 22 -14.76 -2.93 6.95
N ALA A 23 -13.71 -2.26 7.45
CA ALA A 23 -12.58 -1.87 6.61
C ALA A 23 -11.81 -3.09 6.07
N LEU A 24 -11.37 -3.01 4.82
CA LEU A 24 -10.44 -3.95 4.22
C LEU A 24 -9.03 -3.64 4.73
N LEU A 25 -8.33 -4.65 5.21
CA LEU A 25 -7.05 -4.50 5.93
C LEU A 25 -5.85 -5.03 5.16
N THR A 26 -6.07 -5.69 4.01
CA THR A 26 -5.00 -6.23 3.16
C THR A 26 -5.20 -5.85 1.71
N ALA A 27 -4.10 -5.73 0.98
CA ALA A 27 -4.12 -5.44 -0.45
C ALA A 27 -4.86 -6.53 -1.23
N GLU A 28 -4.70 -7.80 -0.86
CA GLU A 28 -5.41 -8.92 -1.49
C GLU A 28 -6.93 -8.81 -1.33
N GLN A 29 -7.42 -8.36 -0.16
CA GLN A 29 -8.86 -8.13 0.02
C GLN A 29 -9.41 -7.09 -0.95
N VAL A 30 -8.66 -6.02 -1.21
CA VAL A 30 -9.05 -5.00 -2.19
C VAL A 30 -8.99 -5.55 -3.61
N ARG A 31 -7.91 -6.22 -3.97
CA ARG A 31 -7.70 -6.79 -5.31
C ARG A 31 -8.71 -7.86 -5.70
N SER A 32 -9.21 -8.60 -4.72
CA SER A 32 -10.20 -9.68 -4.93
C SER A 32 -11.61 -9.17 -5.18
N LEU A 33 -11.85 -7.87 -5.11
CA LEU A 33 -13.16 -7.29 -5.41
C LEU A 33 -13.44 -7.30 -6.91
N THR A 34 -14.71 -7.45 -7.28
CA THR A 34 -15.13 -7.11 -8.63
C THR A 34 -15.13 -5.59 -8.81
N PRO A 35 -15.09 -5.08 -10.07
CA PRO A 35 -15.20 -3.64 -10.31
C PRO A 35 -16.43 -3.02 -9.63
N GLU A 36 -17.58 -3.68 -9.71
CA GLU A 36 -18.83 -3.22 -9.10
C GLU A 36 -18.79 -3.22 -7.57
N GLN A 37 -18.01 -4.13 -6.97
CA GLN A 37 -17.78 -4.14 -5.52
C GLN A 37 -16.83 -3.02 -5.12
N ALA A 38 -15.78 -2.77 -5.90
CA ALA A 38 -14.82 -1.72 -5.66
C ALA A 38 -15.42 -0.31 -5.81
N GLU A 39 -16.38 -0.13 -6.72
CA GLU A 39 -17.15 1.12 -6.89
C GLU A 39 -17.98 1.50 -5.67
N LYS A 40 -18.22 0.58 -4.73
CA LYS A 40 -18.98 0.87 -3.49
C LYS A 40 -18.19 1.69 -2.48
N HIS A 41 -16.95 2.05 -2.79
CA HIS A 41 -16.08 2.85 -1.92
C HIS A 41 -15.99 2.29 -0.49
N GLN A 42 -15.71 0.98 -0.39
CA GLN A 42 -15.54 0.31 0.89
C GLN A 42 -14.33 0.89 1.63
N PRO A 43 -14.41 1.08 2.96
CA PRO A 43 -13.28 1.59 3.74
C PRO A 43 -12.06 0.67 3.62
N VAL A 44 -10.88 1.27 3.51
CA VAL A 44 -9.59 0.59 3.42
C VAL A 44 -8.64 1.18 4.44
N ARG A 45 -7.90 0.32 5.14
CA ARG A 45 -6.76 0.70 5.96
C ARG A 45 -5.63 -0.31 5.78
N LEU A 46 -4.57 0.11 5.13
CA LEU A 46 -3.43 -0.74 4.82
C LEU A 46 -2.17 -0.25 5.52
N LYS A 47 -1.27 -1.19 5.82
CA LYS A 47 0.11 -0.91 6.16
C LYS A 47 1.00 -1.62 5.17
N CYS A 48 1.71 -0.85 4.35
CA CYS A 48 2.42 -1.34 3.18
C CYS A 48 3.83 -0.77 3.09
N VAL A 49 4.66 -1.39 2.26
CA VAL A 49 5.95 -0.84 1.83
C VAL A 49 5.77 -0.21 0.44
N VAL A 50 6.32 0.97 0.24
CA VAL A 50 6.39 1.60 -1.09
C VAL A 50 7.35 0.80 -1.96
N THR A 51 6.85 0.26 -3.07
CA THR A 51 7.67 -0.50 -4.03
C THR A 51 8.14 0.37 -5.18
N PHE A 52 7.32 1.30 -5.63
CA PHE A 52 7.67 2.27 -6.67
C PHE A 52 6.86 3.55 -6.52
N TYR A 53 7.49 4.68 -6.78
CA TYR A 53 6.84 6.00 -6.76
C TYR A 53 7.48 6.91 -7.80
N ASP A 54 6.67 7.47 -8.69
CA ASP A 54 7.08 8.49 -9.66
C ASP A 54 5.88 9.40 -9.96
N GLU A 55 6.01 10.68 -9.60
CA GLU A 55 4.95 11.68 -9.84
C GLU A 55 4.74 11.97 -11.33
N THR A 56 5.81 11.97 -12.11
CA THR A 56 5.75 12.30 -13.54
C THR A 56 5.10 11.21 -14.36
N LEU A 57 5.21 9.97 -13.90
CA LEU A 57 4.60 8.79 -14.50
C LEU A 57 3.26 8.44 -13.83
N PHE A 58 2.80 9.23 -12.87
CA PHE A 58 1.59 8.96 -12.07
C PHE A 58 1.59 7.56 -11.45
N SER A 59 2.78 7.06 -11.11
CA SER A 59 2.98 5.70 -10.63
C SER A 59 3.20 5.67 -9.11
N ARG A 60 2.28 5.00 -8.39
CA ARG A 60 2.26 4.93 -6.92
C ARG A 60 1.90 3.51 -6.50
N PHE A 61 2.92 2.67 -6.33
CA PHE A 61 2.73 1.27 -5.98
C PHE A 61 3.22 0.99 -4.57
N VAL A 62 2.37 0.33 -3.80
CA VAL A 62 2.69 -0.16 -2.46
C VAL A 62 2.36 -1.65 -2.38
N GLN A 63 2.99 -2.35 -1.46
CA GLN A 63 2.77 -3.78 -1.28
C GLN A 63 2.79 -4.13 0.21
N ASP A 64 1.85 -4.97 0.64
CA ASP A 64 1.86 -5.62 1.94
C ASP A 64 2.30 -7.09 1.80
N ASP A 65 2.15 -7.88 2.85
CA ASP A 65 2.54 -9.30 2.84
C ASP A 65 1.62 -10.15 1.94
N THR A 66 0.52 -9.60 1.44
CA THR A 66 -0.49 -10.33 0.66
C THR A 66 -0.42 -10.01 -0.82
N ALA A 67 -0.30 -8.73 -1.20
CA ALA A 67 -0.28 -8.30 -2.59
C ALA A 67 0.26 -6.86 -2.76
N GLY A 68 0.60 -6.50 -3.99
CA GLY A 68 0.82 -5.12 -4.40
C GLY A 68 -0.47 -4.45 -4.84
N ILE A 69 -0.54 -3.12 -4.68
CA ILE A 69 -1.71 -2.34 -5.07
C ILE A 69 -1.32 -0.92 -5.48
N TYR A 70 -2.09 -0.36 -6.41
CA TYR A 70 -1.93 1.02 -6.85
C TYR A 70 -2.68 1.98 -5.92
N LEU A 71 -2.04 3.10 -5.59
CA LEU A 71 -2.66 4.23 -4.89
C LEU A 71 -3.01 5.32 -5.90
N GLN A 72 -4.27 5.69 -5.95
CA GLN A 72 -4.71 6.85 -6.73
C GLN A 72 -4.12 8.13 -6.14
N GLU A 73 -4.00 9.17 -6.95
CA GLU A 73 -3.56 10.47 -6.50
C GLU A 73 -4.54 11.09 -5.50
N MET A 74 -4.00 11.77 -4.51
CA MET A 74 -4.77 12.57 -3.56
C MET A 74 -4.14 13.96 -3.43
N PRO A 75 -4.93 14.98 -3.07
CA PRO A 75 -4.37 16.27 -2.67
C PRO A 75 -3.36 16.10 -1.53
N ASP A 76 -2.27 16.83 -1.57
CA ASP A 76 -1.21 16.80 -0.54
C ASP A 76 -0.58 15.41 -0.32
N MET A 77 -0.50 14.59 -1.38
CA MET A 77 0.22 13.32 -1.35
C MET A 77 1.67 13.57 -0.95
N PRO A 78 2.18 12.92 0.11
CA PRO A 78 3.58 13.07 0.45
C PRO A 78 4.47 12.48 -0.65
N ALA A 79 5.64 13.09 -0.89
CA ALA A 79 6.65 12.48 -1.73
C ALA A 79 7.12 11.18 -1.08
N LEU A 80 6.88 10.06 -1.74
CA LEU A 80 7.21 8.73 -1.24
C LEU A 80 8.52 8.23 -1.86
N MET A 81 9.21 7.37 -1.12
CA MET A 81 10.41 6.68 -1.61
C MET A 81 10.26 5.16 -1.45
N PRO A 82 10.75 4.37 -2.43
CA PRO A 82 10.79 2.91 -2.28
C PRO A 82 11.47 2.49 -0.97
N GLY A 83 10.89 1.52 -0.27
CA GLY A 83 11.34 1.05 1.03
C GLY A 83 10.70 1.75 2.24
N GLN A 84 10.01 2.87 2.07
CA GLN A 84 9.24 3.46 3.17
C GLN A 84 8.03 2.61 3.51
N VAL A 85 7.76 2.47 4.81
CA VAL A 85 6.52 1.89 5.33
C VAL A 85 5.49 3.00 5.46
N VAL A 86 4.33 2.79 4.88
CA VAL A 86 3.21 3.74 4.90
C VAL A 86 1.97 3.12 5.51
N GLU A 87 1.24 3.92 6.26
CA GLU A 87 -0.16 3.66 6.62
C GLU A 87 -1.05 4.45 5.66
N VAL A 88 -1.96 3.74 5.01
CA VAL A 88 -2.88 4.26 4.01
C VAL A 88 -4.30 4.08 4.51
N GLU A 89 -5.05 5.17 4.55
CA GLU A 89 -6.49 5.16 4.78
C GLU A 89 -7.20 5.71 3.55
N GLY A 90 -8.33 5.14 3.21
CA GLY A 90 -9.09 5.56 2.04
C GLY A 90 -10.28 4.65 1.77
N VAL A 91 -10.62 4.56 0.50
CA VAL A 91 -11.70 3.70 0.02
C VAL A 91 -11.27 2.94 -1.24
N THR A 92 -12.02 1.91 -1.58
CA THR A 92 -11.81 1.16 -2.82
C THR A 92 -12.24 1.96 -4.04
N GLY A 93 -11.60 1.70 -5.19
CA GLY A 93 -12.02 2.15 -6.51
C GLY A 93 -11.81 1.04 -7.54
N PRO A 94 -12.57 1.02 -8.66
CA PRO A 94 -12.51 -0.05 -9.64
C PRO A 94 -11.16 -0.12 -10.36
N GLY A 95 -10.48 1.02 -10.51
CA GLY A 95 -9.26 1.10 -11.33
C GLY A 95 -9.52 0.86 -12.81
N GLU A 96 -8.44 0.80 -13.60
CA GLU A 96 -8.51 0.52 -15.03
C GLU A 96 -8.30 -0.97 -15.32
N TYR A 97 -7.38 -1.61 -14.61
CA TYR A 97 -7.00 -3.02 -14.80
C TYR A 97 -7.33 -3.88 -13.58
N ALA A 98 -7.23 -3.33 -12.40
CA ALA A 98 -7.52 -3.99 -11.13
C ALA A 98 -8.05 -2.97 -10.12
N PRO A 99 -8.78 -3.41 -9.08
CA PRO A 99 -9.19 -2.53 -8.00
C PRO A 99 -8.01 -1.80 -7.36
N VAL A 100 -8.23 -0.53 -7.02
CA VAL A 100 -7.22 0.38 -6.48
C VAL A 100 -7.66 0.94 -5.14
N VAL A 101 -6.75 1.61 -4.44
CA VAL A 101 -7.10 2.43 -3.28
C VAL A 101 -7.14 3.90 -3.69
N ILE A 102 -8.23 4.56 -3.33
CA ILE A 102 -8.39 6.02 -3.40
C ILE A 102 -8.07 6.54 -1.99
N PRO A 103 -6.85 7.03 -1.76
CA PRO A 103 -6.45 7.41 -0.42
C PRO A 103 -7.04 8.73 0.01
N SER A 104 -7.39 8.83 1.29
CA SER A 104 -7.71 10.06 1.98
C SER A 104 -6.59 10.50 2.93
N SER A 105 -5.71 9.55 3.31
CA SER A 105 -4.52 9.82 4.11
C SER A 105 -3.42 8.82 3.77
N VAL A 106 -2.21 9.31 3.64
CA VAL A 106 -0.99 8.49 3.51
C VAL A 106 0.04 9.04 4.47
N LYS A 107 0.52 8.20 5.41
CA LYS A 107 1.52 8.59 6.42
C LYS A 107 2.72 7.67 6.33
N VAL A 108 3.92 8.25 6.21
CA VAL A 108 5.16 7.49 6.35
C VAL A 108 5.38 7.21 7.84
N VAL A 109 5.47 5.94 8.21
CA VAL A 109 5.58 5.50 9.61
C VAL A 109 6.89 4.80 9.92
N GLY A 110 7.74 4.60 8.92
CA GLY A 110 9.05 3.99 9.11
C GLY A 110 9.71 3.57 7.81
N GLU A 111 10.71 2.73 7.94
CA GLU A 111 11.39 2.08 6.83
C GLU A 111 11.19 0.56 6.91
N GLY A 112 11.12 -0.09 5.78
CA GLY A 112 10.94 -1.53 5.65
C GLY A 112 11.76 -2.09 4.50
N LYS A 113 11.67 -3.39 4.33
CA LYS A 113 12.32 -4.08 3.22
C LYS A 113 11.34 -4.17 2.05
N ILE A 114 11.77 -3.76 0.86
CA ILE A 114 11.01 -4.01 -0.37
C ILE A 114 10.83 -5.53 -0.51
N PRO A 115 9.61 -6.01 -0.75
CA PRO A 115 9.35 -7.43 -0.95
C PRO A 115 10.20 -8.02 -2.07
N ALA A 116 10.55 -9.30 -1.95
CA ALA A 116 11.24 -10.00 -3.02
C ALA A 116 10.35 -10.07 -4.27
N ALA A 117 10.95 -9.80 -5.43
CA ALA A 117 10.23 -9.93 -6.68
C ALA A 117 9.83 -11.38 -6.94
N LYS A 118 8.59 -11.60 -7.37
CA LYS A 118 8.05 -12.91 -7.75
C LYS A 118 8.50 -13.22 -9.19
N PRO A 119 9.20 -14.35 -9.45
CA PRO A 119 9.50 -14.76 -10.81
C PRO A 119 8.21 -15.05 -11.58
N VAL A 120 8.05 -14.47 -12.77
CA VAL A 120 6.87 -14.66 -13.60
C VAL A 120 7.24 -14.96 -15.05
N SER A 121 6.37 -15.69 -15.74
CA SER A 121 6.47 -15.91 -17.18
C SER A 121 5.90 -14.73 -17.97
N LEU A 122 6.26 -14.67 -19.25
CA LEU A 122 5.68 -13.68 -20.15
C LEU A 122 4.14 -13.81 -20.24
N GLU A 123 3.62 -15.04 -20.23
CA GLU A 123 2.17 -15.31 -20.26
C GLU A 123 1.47 -14.73 -19.03
N GLN A 124 2.08 -14.87 -17.85
CA GLN A 124 1.56 -14.27 -16.61
C GLN A 124 1.54 -12.75 -16.69
N LEU A 125 2.61 -12.12 -17.21
CA LEU A 125 2.64 -10.67 -17.40
C LEU A 125 1.55 -10.18 -18.35
N VAL A 126 1.37 -10.86 -19.48
CA VAL A 126 0.37 -10.49 -20.49
C VAL A 126 -1.05 -10.71 -20.01
N SER A 127 -1.27 -11.61 -19.04
CA SER A 127 -2.61 -11.86 -18.47
C SER A 127 -3.18 -10.68 -17.67
N GLY A 128 -2.33 -9.76 -17.21
CA GLY A 128 -2.72 -8.64 -16.36
C GLY A 128 -2.93 -9.01 -14.88
N HIS A 129 -2.87 -10.29 -14.51
CA HIS A 129 -3.06 -10.71 -13.12
C HIS A 129 -1.96 -10.21 -12.17
N GLU A 130 -0.78 -9.91 -12.73
CA GLU A 130 0.37 -9.42 -11.96
C GLU A 130 0.42 -7.88 -11.90
N ASP A 131 -0.66 -7.21 -12.26
CA ASP A 131 -0.75 -5.75 -12.12
C ASP A 131 -0.40 -5.31 -10.70
N SER A 132 0.39 -4.24 -10.58
CA SER A 132 0.85 -3.67 -9.31
C SER A 132 1.73 -4.59 -8.43
N GLN A 133 2.06 -5.81 -8.86
CA GLN A 133 2.93 -6.72 -8.12
C GLN A 133 4.41 -6.44 -8.36
N MET A 134 5.23 -6.67 -7.33
CA MET A 134 6.69 -6.70 -7.50
C MET A 134 7.09 -8.02 -8.15
N VAL A 135 7.45 -7.98 -9.43
CA VAL A 135 7.76 -9.18 -10.22
C VAL A 135 9.16 -9.13 -10.82
N GLU A 136 9.73 -10.30 -11.08
CA GLU A 136 10.96 -10.50 -11.83
C GLU A 136 10.66 -11.24 -13.13
N PHE A 137 11.21 -10.74 -14.21
CA PHE A 137 11.03 -11.30 -15.54
C PHE A 137 12.38 -11.31 -16.27
N SER A 138 12.67 -12.39 -16.99
CA SER A 138 13.88 -12.53 -17.77
C SER A 138 13.59 -12.64 -19.25
N GLY A 139 14.37 -11.94 -20.08
CA GLY A 139 14.22 -11.95 -21.53
C GLY A 139 15.53 -11.67 -22.25
N ILE A 140 15.55 -11.95 -23.56
CA ILE A 140 16.69 -11.66 -24.43
C ILE A 140 16.36 -10.43 -25.27
N VAL A 141 17.14 -9.37 -25.13
CA VAL A 141 17.03 -8.18 -25.99
C VAL A 141 17.62 -8.54 -27.36
N ARG A 142 16.80 -8.51 -28.41
CA ARG A 142 17.20 -8.83 -29.79
C ARG A 142 17.44 -7.60 -30.67
N ALA A 143 16.88 -6.46 -30.30
CA ALA A 143 17.09 -5.18 -30.98
C ALA A 143 16.89 -4.05 -30.00
N VAL A 144 17.62 -2.96 -30.22
CA VAL A 144 17.50 -1.70 -29.49
C VAL A 144 17.19 -0.61 -30.50
#